data_4d61dfab30cc46599b86ab2f622d16e1
#
_entry.id   4d61dfab30cc46599b86ab2f622d16e1
#
_cell.length_a   1.000
_cell.length_b   1.000
_cell.length_c   1.000
_cell.angle_alpha   90.00
_cell.angle_beta   90.00
_cell.angle_gamma   90.00
#
_symmetry.space_group_name_H-M   'P 1'
#
loop_
_entity.id
_entity.type
_entity.pdbx_description
1 polymer ?
#
loop_
_entity_poly.entity_id
_entity_poly.type
_entity_poly.pdbx_seq_one_letter_code
_entity_poly.pdbx_strand_id
1 'polypeptide(L)'
;CYFAWYAALQALGIDRERSLDWIWQINEDFIKVFPKQLLHWFAKSMYLGAFRKKAVNAELKGKQGRLHPMDWRVEFIPMDKNRFGINIYECGMLKLSDKLGFREIFPCVCRMDYLFSHYFEHGFTRHGTLADGDRCCDCVYTLSGECEWAPEKGFIDRK
;
A
#
# COMPACT_ATOMS: atom_id res chain seq x y z
N CYS A 1 -9.07 -7.35 5.81
CA CYS A 1 -8.88 -8.82 5.72
C CYS A 1 -7.49 -9.27 6.21
N TYR A 2 -6.36 -8.57 5.93
CA TYR A 2 -5.00 -9.01 6.32
C TYR A 2 -4.87 -9.38 7.81
N PHE A 3 -5.33 -8.51 8.72
CA PHE A 3 -5.27 -8.77 10.16
C PHE A 3 -6.14 -9.95 10.59
N ALA A 4 -7.27 -10.16 9.95
CA ALA A 4 -8.13 -11.32 10.23
C ALA A 4 -7.48 -12.63 9.74
N TRP A 5 -6.83 -12.62 8.58
CA TRP A 5 -6.06 -13.77 8.09
C TRP A 5 -4.90 -14.08 9.04
N TYR A 6 -4.14 -13.06 9.43
CA TYR A 6 -3.05 -13.24 10.37
C TYR A 6 -3.53 -13.82 11.71
N ALA A 7 -4.57 -13.24 12.30
CA ALA A 7 -5.15 -13.76 13.54
C ALA A 7 -5.59 -15.22 13.41
N ALA A 8 -6.21 -15.61 12.31
CA ALA A 8 -6.62 -16.98 12.05
C ALA A 8 -5.41 -17.93 11.92
N LEU A 9 -4.36 -17.52 11.22
CA LEU A 9 -3.14 -18.31 11.06
C LEU A 9 -2.42 -18.50 12.39
N GLN A 10 -2.33 -17.44 13.22
CA GLN A 10 -1.77 -17.55 14.57
C GLN A 10 -2.59 -18.51 15.46
N ALA A 11 -3.92 -18.45 15.37
CA ALA A 11 -4.80 -19.37 16.13
C ALA A 11 -4.63 -20.84 15.70
N LEU A 12 -4.18 -21.08 14.47
CA LEU A 12 -3.83 -22.42 13.96
C LEU A 12 -2.39 -22.84 14.28
N GLY A 13 -1.64 -22.01 15.02
CA GLY A 13 -0.26 -22.28 15.38
C GLY A 13 0.76 -22.11 14.26
N ILE A 14 0.39 -21.41 13.19
CA ILE A 14 1.30 -21.07 12.10
C ILE A 14 2.22 -19.95 12.57
N ASP A 15 3.53 -20.13 12.41
CA ASP A 15 4.50 -19.12 12.79
C ASP A 15 4.35 -17.82 12.00
N ARG A 16 4.96 -16.74 12.51
CA ARG A 16 4.86 -15.39 11.94
C ARG A 16 5.34 -15.34 10.49
N GLU A 17 6.53 -15.86 10.20
CA GLU A 17 7.15 -15.74 8.89
C GLU A 17 6.30 -16.44 7.82
N ARG A 18 5.88 -17.65 8.11
CA ARG A 18 5.00 -18.42 7.24
C ARG A 18 3.63 -17.75 7.04
N SER A 19 3.10 -17.13 8.09
CA SER A 19 1.86 -16.36 7.99
C SER A 19 2.00 -15.16 7.05
N LEU A 20 3.11 -14.42 7.14
CA LEU A 20 3.40 -13.29 6.23
C LEU A 20 3.59 -13.77 4.79
N ASP A 21 4.28 -14.90 4.61
CA ASP A 21 4.46 -15.53 3.30
C ASP A 21 3.13 -15.88 2.65
N TRP A 22 2.25 -16.54 3.39
CA TRP A 22 0.94 -16.91 2.86
C TRP A 22 0.07 -15.70 2.56
N ILE A 23 0.07 -14.67 3.41
CA ILE A 23 -0.67 -13.43 3.15
C ILE A 23 -0.16 -12.78 1.86
N TRP A 24 1.15 -12.72 1.67
CA TRP A 24 1.73 -12.19 0.43
C TRP A 24 1.33 -13.04 -0.77
N GLN A 25 1.52 -14.36 -0.69
CA GLN A 25 1.25 -15.28 -1.79
C GLN A 25 -0.23 -15.26 -2.22
N ILE A 26 -1.16 -15.23 -1.27
CA ILE A 26 -2.61 -15.15 -1.57
C ILE A 26 -2.91 -13.89 -2.39
N ASN A 27 -2.33 -12.74 -2.05
CA ASN A 27 -2.55 -11.51 -2.80
C ASN A 27 -1.91 -11.57 -4.20
N GLU A 28 -0.71 -12.11 -4.29
CA GLU A 28 -0.02 -12.27 -5.56
C GLU A 28 -0.76 -13.22 -6.49
N ASP A 29 -1.18 -14.38 -5.99
CA ASP A 29 -1.94 -15.36 -6.77
C ASP A 29 -3.29 -14.80 -7.21
N PHE A 30 -3.97 -14.05 -6.35
CA PHE A 30 -5.22 -13.38 -6.71
C PHE A 30 -5.03 -12.39 -7.87
N ILE A 31 -3.97 -11.59 -7.86
CA ILE A 31 -3.69 -10.65 -8.95
C ILE A 31 -3.36 -11.39 -10.24
N LYS A 32 -2.59 -12.47 -10.16
CA LYS A 32 -2.19 -13.28 -11.32
C LYS A 32 -3.35 -13.97 -12.06
N VAL A 33 -4.52 -14.10 -11.44
CA VAL A 33 -5.74 -14.60 -12.12
C VAL A 33 -6.15 -13.71 -13.29
N PHE A 34 -5.84 -12.41 -13.22
CA PHE A 34 -6.24 -11.46 -14.26
C PHE A 34 -5.15 -11.31 -15.33
N PRO A 35 -5.54 -11.21 -16.62
CA PRO A 35 -4.59 -10.90 -17.70
C PRO A 35 -3.88 -9.56 -17.44
N LYS A 36 -2.57 -9.51 -17.63
CA LYS A 36 -1.77 -8.29 -17.43
C LYS A 36 -2.30 -7.08 -18.21
N GLN A 37 -2.72 -7.28 -19.45
CA GLN A 37 -3.27 -6.22 -20.30
C GLN A 37 -4.53 -5.59 -19.68
N LEU A 38 -5.39 -6.42 -19.07
CA LEU A 38 -6.58 -5.94 -18.37
C LEU A 38 -6.22 -5.13 -17.11
N LEU A 39 -5.27 -5.62 -16.33
CA LEU A 39 -4.79 -4.93 -15.12
C LEU A 39 -4.17 -3.57 -15.49
N HIS A 40 -3.32 -3.54 -16.52
CA HIS A 40 -2.69 -2.31 -16.98
C HIS A 40 -3.73 -1.30 -17.50
N TRP A 41 -4.68 -1.76 -18.33
CA TRP A 41 -5.77 -0.91 -18.79
C TRP A 41 -6.60 -0.33 -17.64
N PHE A 42 -6.96 -1.18 -16.67
CA PHE A 42 -7.69 -0.76 -15.47
C PHE A 42 -6.91 0.28 -14.66
N ALA A 43 -5.63 0.04 -14.41
CA ALA A 43 -4.78 0.96 -13.66
C ALA A 43 -4.72 2.34 -14.33
N LYS A 44 -4.47 2.36 -15.63
CA LYS A 44 -4.30 3.60 -16.41
C LYS A 44 -5.61 4.37 -16.61
N SER A 45 -6.71 3.67 -16.87
CA SER A 45 -7.99 4.32 -17.22
C SER A 45 -8.85 4.68 -16.01
N MET A 46 -8.76 3.94 -14.91
CA MET A 46 -9.67 4.09 -13.77
C MET A 46 -8.95 4.24 -12.42
N TYR A 47 -8.04 3.33 -12.10
CA TYR A 47 -7.51 3.20 -10.74
C TYR A 47 -6.71 4.44 -10.30
N LEU A 48 -5.69 4.82 -11.06
CA LEU A 48 -4.81 5.94 -10.69
C LEU A 48 -5.53 7.28 -10.69
N GLY A 49 -6.46 7.49 -11.64
CA GLY A 49 -7.28 8.70 -11.64
C GLY A 49 -8.22 8.81 -10.44
N ALA A 50 -8.84 7.71 -10.04
CA ALA A 50 -9.68 7.64 -8.85
C ALA A 50 -8.84 7.81 -7.57
N PHE A 51 -7.66 7.20 -7.52
CA PHE A 51 -6.74 7.29 -6.39
C PHE A 51 -6.23 8.73 -6.21
N ARG A 52 -5.83 9.40 -7.29
CA ARG A 52 -5.48 10.82 -7.28
C ARG A 52 -6.59 11.69 -6.70
N LYS A 53 -7.84 11.49 -7.14
CA LYS A 53 -9.01 12.22 -6.60
C LYS A 53 -9.22 11.95 -5.11
N LYS A 54 -9.07 10.70 -4.66
CA LYS A 54 -9.16 10.34 -3.25
C LYS A 54 -8.10 11.02 -2.41
N ALA A 55 -6.86 11.10 -2.88
CA ALA A 55 -5.76 11.76 -2.18
C ALA A 55 -6.03 13.27 -2.01
N VAL A 56 -6.46 13.96 -3.06
CA VAL A 56 -6.86 15.38 -3.00
C VAL A 56 -8.01 15.60 -1.99
N ASN A 57 -9.02 14.73 -2.03
CA ASN A 57 -10.15 14.84 -1.09
C ASN A 57 -9.73 14.56 0.35
N ALA A 58 -8.82 13.61 0.58
CA ALA A 58 -8.31 13.31 1.92
C ALA A 58 -7.51 14.50 2.49
N GLU A 59 -6.67 15.13 1.67
CA GLU A 59 -5.97 16.36 2.06
C GLU A 59 -6.96 17.49 2.43
N LEU A 60 -7.98 17.71 1.60
CA LEU A 60 -9.00 18.74 1.87
C LEU A 60 -9.75 18.46 3.17
N LYS A 61 -10.13 17.22 3.44
CA LYS A 61 -10.73 16.82 4.72
C LYS A 61 -9.79 17.11 5.90
N GLY A 62 -8.51 16.80 5.73
CA GLY A 62 -7.47 17.09 6.74
C GLY A 62 -7.37 18.58 7.06
N LYS A 63 -7.28 19.42 6.04
CA LYS A 63 -7.24 20.88 6.18
C LYS A 63 -8.50 21.46 6.83
N GLN A 64 -9.64 20.79 6.69
CA GLN A 64 -10.91 21.18 7.30
C GLN A 64 -11.14 20.60 8.71
N GLY A 65 -10.18 19.84 9.26
CA GLY A 65 -10.34 19.18 10.56
C GLY A 65 -11.41 18.10 10.59
N ARG A 66 -11.75 17.51 9.45
CA ARG A 66 -12.86 16.55 9.28
C ARG A 66 -12.40 15.10 9.17
N LEU A 67 -11.15 14.81 9.53
CA LEU A 67 -10.64 13.44 9.56
C LEU A 67 -11.19 12.69 10.77
N HIS A 68 -11.62 11.45 10.53
CA HIS A 68 -11.85 10.51 11.60
C HIS A 68 -10.50 10.06 12.21
N PRO A 69 -10.40 9.73 13.51
CA PRO A 69 -9.14 9.28 14.11
C PRO A 69 -8.44 8.13 13.38
N MET A 70 -9.19 7.29 12.66
CA MET A 70 -8.67 6.16 11.87
C MET A 70 -8.48 6.50 10.38
N ASP A 71 -8.68 7.75 9.98
CA ASP A 71 -8.41 8.18 8.60
C ASP A 71 -6.90 8.38 8.35
N TRP A 72 -6.56 8.46 7.07
CA TRP A 72 -5.23 8.83 6.61
C TRP A 72 -5.10 10.36 6.61
N ARG A 73 -4.03 10.88 7.22
CA ARG A 73 -3.63 12.29 7.05
C ARG A 73 -2.56 12.36 5.97
N VAL A 74 -2.93 12.97 4.87
CA VAL A 74 -2.10 13.01 3.66
C VAL A 74 -1.90 14.45 3.19
N GLU A 75 -0.81 14.65 2.46
CA GLU A 75 -0.52 15.81 1.65
C GLU A 75 -0.42 15.36 0.19
N PHE A 76 -1.18 15.99 -0.68
CA PHE A 76 -1.13 15.71 -2.11
C PHE A 76 -0.04 16.56 -2.77
N ILE A 77 0.86 15.94 -3.51
CA ILE A 77 1.95 16.60 -4.22
C ILE A 77 1.62 16.62 -5.71
N PRO A 78 1.15 17.75 -6.25
CA PRO A 78 0.90 17.89 -7.66
C PRO A 78 2.23 17.88 -8.44
N MET A 79 2.30 17.08 -9.50
CA MET A 79 3.46 17.03 -10.39
C MET A 79 3.02 17.38 -11.82
N ASP A 80 2.64 16.38 -12.61
CA ASP A 80 2.17 16.57 -13.98
C ASP A 80 0.91 15.73 -14.26
N LYS A 81 0.47 15.68 -15.52
CA LYS A 81 -0.71 14.90 -15.90
C LYS A 81 -0.56 13.38 -15.66
N ASN A 82 0.68 12.90 -15.71
CA ASN A 82 1.00 11.47 -15.64
C ASN A 82 1.56 11.06 -14.26
N ARG A 83 1.97 12.01 -13.42
CA ARG A 83 2.59 11.77 -12.12
C ARG A 83 1.96 12.59 -11.02
N PHE A 84 1.91 12.00 -9.83
CA PHE A 84 1.56 12.70 -8.59
C PHE A 84 2.23 12.02 -7.39
N GLY A 85 2.44 12.78 -6.35
CA GLY A 85 2.95 12.30 -5.08
C GLY A 85 1.89 12.37 -3.98
N ILE A 86 2.10 11.56 -2.95
CA ILE A 86 1.32 11.59 -1.72
C ILE A 86 2.27 11.37 -0.55
N ASN A 87 2.39 12.37 0.33
CA ASN A 87 3.03 12.17 1.62
C ASN A 87 1.96 11.74 2.64
N ILE A 88 2.12 10.59 3.24
CA ILE A 88 1.21 10.06 4.26
C ILE A 88 1.86 10.24 5.63
N TYR A 89 1.31 11.13 6.45
CA TYR A 89 1.79 11.44 7.80
C TYR A 89 1.10 10.62 8.90
N GLU A 90 -0.11 10.13 8.62
CA GLU A 90 -0.84 9.20 9.48
C GLU A 90 -1.52 8.14 8.62
N CYS A 91 -1.35 6.89 8.99
CA CYS A 91 -1.92 5.75 8.27
C CYS A 91 -2.98 5.04 9.14
N GLY A 92 -4.22 5.03 8.69
CA GLY A 92 -5.32 4.36 9.41
C GLY A 92 -5.09 2.86 9.59
N MET A 93 -4.45 2.22 8.60
CA MET A 93 -4.10 0.78 8.70
C MET A 93 -3.02 0.54 9.76
N LEU A 94 -2.01 1.42 9.85
CA LEU A 94 -0.97 1.31 10.88
C LEU A 94 -1.57 1.50 12.27
N LYS A 95 -2.43 2.51 12.45
CA LYS A 95 -3.18 2.73 13.70
C LYS A 95 -4.03 1.51 14.09
N LEU A 96 -4.64 0.86 13.09
CA LEU A 96 -5.42 -0.35 13.32
C LEU A 96 -4.54 -1.52 13.73
N SER A 97 -3.37 -1.69 13.08
CA SER A 97 -2.43 -2.75 13.45
C SER A 97 -1.92 -2.59 14.88
N ASP A 98 -1.60 -1.36 15.30
CA ASP A 98 -1.21 -1.04 16.68
C ASP A 98 -2.33 -1.37 17.68
N LYS A 99 -3.56 -0.97 17.35
CA LYS A 99 -4.73 -1.23 18.19
C LYS A 99 -5.04 -2.72 18.36
N LEU A 100 -4.75 -3.53 17.34
CA LEU A 100 -4.96 -4.98 17.37
C LEU A 100 -3.76 -5.76 17.91
N GLY A 101 -2.64 -5.10 18.17
CA GLY A 101 -1.39 -5.77 18.59
C GLY A 101 -0.70 -6.55 17.46
N PHE A 102 -0.94 -6.20 16.20
CA PHE A 102 -0.42 -6.89 15.02
C PHE A 102 0.56 -6.02 14.21
N ARG A 103 1.28 -5.15 14.88
CA ARG A 103 2.21 -4.24 14.20
C ARG A 103 3.29 -4.98 13.40
N GLU A 104 3.68 -6.15 13.84
CA GLU A 104 4.72 -6.99 13.22
C GLU A 104 4.39 -7.42 11.79
N ILE A 105 3.10 -7.45 11.42
CA ILE A 105 2.72 -7.80 10.03
C ILE A 105 2.61 -6.58 9.12
N PHE A 106 2.63 -5.37 9.69
CA PHE A 106 2.36 -4.16 8.94
C PHE A 106 3.36 -3.89 7.80
N PRO A 107 4.66 -4.19 7.93
CA PRO A 107 5.59 -4.08 6.80
C PRO A 107 5.14 -4.89 5.57
N CYS A 108 4.60 -6.10 5.76
CA CYS A 108 4.03 -6.90 4.67
C CYS A 108 2.84 -6.17 4.01
N VAL A 109 1.89 -5.70 4.83
CA VAL A 109 0.71 -4.99 4.34
C VAL A 109 1.09 -3.71 3.59
N CYS A 110 2.05 -2.97 4.14
CA CYS A 110 2.53 -1.71 3.55
C CYS A 110 3.18 -1.94 2.17
N ARG A 111 3.85 -3.08 1.97
CA ARG A 111 4.53 -3.41 0.72
C ARG A 111 3.61 -3.95 -0.37
N MET A 112 2.33 -4.19 -0.07
CA MET A 112 1.34 -4.52 -1.10
C MET A 112 1.21 -3.44 -2.19
N ASP A 113 1.57 -2.19 -1.90
CA ASP A 113 1.62 -1.13 -2.90
C ASP A 113 2.58 -1.48 -4.06
N TYR A 114 3.73 -2.06 -3.75
CA TYR A 114 4.69 -2.52 -4.76
C TYR A 114 4.13 -3.70 -5.57
N LEU A 115 3.47 -4.65 -4.90
CA LEU A 115 2.85 -5.79 -5.56
C LEU A 115 1.81 -5.35 -6.59
N PHE A 116 0.89 -4.47 -6.19
CA PHE A 116 -0.11 -3.91 -7.10
C PHE A 116 0.53 -3.12 -8.24
N SER A 117 1.49 -2.26 -7.93
CA SER A 117 2.15 -1.43 -8.94
C SER A 117 2.90 -2.25 -9.97
N HIS A 118 3.58 -3.32 -9.54
CA HIS A 118 4.29 -4.23 -10.42
C HIS A 118 3.35 -4.95 -11.39
N TYR A 119 2.25 -5.53 -10.89
CA TYR A 119 1.30 -6.26 -11.75
C TYR A 119 0.40 -5.34 -12.59
N PHE A 120 0.17 -4.13 -12.14
CA PHE A 120 -0.59 -3.11 -12.88
C PHE A 120 0.27 -2.37 -13.90
N GLU A 121 1.58 -2.59 -13.91
CA GLU A 121 2.54 -1.93 -14.81
C GLU A 121 2.45 -0.39 -14.75
N HIS A 122 2.20 0.16 -13.56
CA HIS A 122 2.35 1.59 -13.30
C HIS A 122 3.59 1.87 -12.47
N GLY A 123 4.22 3.02 -12.66
CA GLY A 123 5.39 3.40 -11.88
C GLY A 123 5.02 3.72 -10.44
N PHE A 124 5.83 3.21 -9.50
CA PHE A 124 5.71 3.51 -8.08
C PHE A 124 7.09 3.62 -7.46
N THR A 125 7.32 4.68 -6.71
CA THR A 125 8.54 4.85 -5.90
C THR A 125 8.18 5.35 -4.51
N ARG A 126 8.91 4.87 -3.52
CA ARG A 126 8.79 5.27 -2.11
C ARG A 126 10.12 5.03 -1.41
N HIS A 127 10.66 6.02 -0.70
CA HIS A 127 11.94 5.90 -0.01
C HIS A 127 11.77 5.64 1.49
N GLY A 128 10.70 6.16 2.09
CA GLY A 128 10.41 5.98 3.50
C GLY A 128 9.00 5.51 3.78
N THR A 129 8.78 4.86 4.91
CA THR A 129 7.45 4.45 5.37
C THR A 129 7.25 4.65 6.87
N LEU A 130 6.03 5.01 7.26
CA LEU A 130 5.63 5.03 8.67
C LEU A 130 5.78 3.66 9.35
N ALA A 131 5.65 2.58 8.59
CA ALA A 131 5.84 1.22 9.10
C ALA A 131 7.28 0.97 9.54
N ASP A 132 8.23 1.59 8.87
CA ASP A 132 9.66 1.48 9.13
C ASP A 132 10.17 2.53 10.13
N GLY A 133 9.28 3.44 10.56
CA GLY A 133 9.60 4.48 11.54
C GLY A 133 10.00 5.82 10.92
N ASP A 134 9.84 5.98 9.60
CA ASP A 134 10.10 7.25 8.93
C ASP A 134 9.02 8.30 9.26
N ARG A 135 9.33 9.54 8.95
CA ARG A 135 8.43 10.68 9.21
C ARG A 135 7.13 10.62 8.41
N CYS A 136 7.17 10.06 7.23
CA CYS A 136 6.01 9.87 6.35
C CYS A 136 6.28 8.75 5.34
N CYS A 137 5.22 8.29 4.67
CA CYS A 137 5.37 7.50 3.45
C CYS A 137 5.36 8.47 2.26
N ASP A 138 6.47 8.58 1.56
CA ASP A 138 6.68 9.50 0.41
C ASP A 138 6.40 8.80 -0.93
N CYS A 139 5.15 8.53 -1.19
CA CYS A 139 4.73 7.77 -2.36
C CYS A 139 4.66 8.63 -3.63
N VAL A 140 5.25 8.16 -4.72
CA VAL A 140 5.10 8.76 -6.05
C VAL A 140 4.53 7.73 -7.01
N TYR A 141 3.49 8.10 -7.72
CA TYR A 141 2.77 7.27 -8.70
C TYR A 141 2.90 7.84 -10.11
N THR A 142 3.14 6.97 -11.08
CA THR A 142 3.22 7.32 -12.50
C THR A 142 2.24 6.43 -13.28
N LEU A 143 1.52 6.99 -14.26
CA LEU A 143 0.49 6.25 -15.03
C LEU A 143 1.03 5.03 -15.78
N SER A 144 2.30 4.99 -16.08
CA SER A 144 2.98 3.86 -16.71
C SER A 144 4.44 3.90 -16.30
N GLY A 145 5.07 2.75 -16.22
CA GLY A 145 6.47 2.62 -15.84
C GLY A 145 6.73 1.34 -15.09
N GLU A 146 7.97 1.12 -14.76
CA GLU A 146 8.38 0.00 -13.93
C GLU A 146 8.24 0.35 -12.45
N CYS A 147 7.96 -0.65 -11.65
CA CYS A 147 7.98 -0.58 -10.22
C CYS A 147 9.06 -1.52 -9.72
N GLU A 148 10.03 -0.99 -9.01
CA GLU A 148 10.97 -1.81 -8.26
C GLU A 148 10.20 -2.59 -7.20
N TRP A 149 10.64 -3.84 -6.94
CA TRP A 149 10.07 -4.60 -5.86
C TRP A 149 10.39 -3.97 -4.50
N ALA A 150 9.55 -4.30 -3.52
CA ALA A 150 9.71 -3.78 -2.18
C ALA A 150 11.15 -3.93 -1.72
N PRO A 151 11.88 -2.84 -1.54
CA PRO A 151 13.20 -2.90 -0.96
C PRO A 151 13.06 -3.27 0.50
N GLU A 152 13.99 -3.93 1.07
CA GLU A 152 14.25 -4.01 2.50
C GLU A 152 13.24 -4.71 3.42
N LYS A 153 13.69 -4.89 4.64
CA LYS A 153 12.92 -5.24 5.86
C LYS A 153 12.00 -6.44 5.74
N GLY A 154 12.58 -7.54 5.31
CA GLY A 154 11.95 -8.85 5.34
C GLY A 154 11.19 -9.26 4.09
N PHE A 155 11.23 -8.42 3.03
CA PHE A 155 10.59 -8.74 1.76
C PHE A 155 11.48 -8.54 0.54
N ILE A 156 12.79 -8.43 0.76
CA ILE A 156 13.82 -8.28 -0.28
C ILE A 156 13.77 -9.39 -1.34
N ASP A 157 13.52 -10.62 -0.92
CA ASP A 157 13.56 -11.79 -1.80
C ASP A 157 12.25 -12.01 -2.58
N ARG A 158 11.27 -11.17 -2.36
CA ARG A 158 9.99 -11.28 -3.03
C ARG A 158 9.98 -10.48 -4.33
N LYS A 159 10.03 -11.20 -5.43
CA LYS A 159 9.99 -10.68 -6.79
C LYS A 159 8.81 -11.22 -7.57
#